data_1350b9cd3f5baf35d6d769f0ca972889
#
_entry.id   1350b9cd3f5baf35d6d769f0ca972889
#
_cell.length_a   1.000
_cell.length_b   1.000
_cell.length_c   1.000
_cell.angle_alpha   90.00
_cell.angle_beta   90.00
_cell.angle_gamma   90.00
#
_symmetry.space_group_name_H-M   'P 1'
#
loop_
_entity.id
_entity.type
_entity.pdbx_description
1 polymer ?
#
loop_
_entity_poly.entity_id
_entity_poly.type
_entity_poly.pdbx_seq_one_letter_code
_entity_poly.pdbx_strand_id
1 'polypeptide(L)'
;MKVTVYLGANMGDNPSFKEATIALGRWIAKNGLILVYGGSKMGLMGVLGDTVLENGGQAHGIMPQFLKDREIAYEGLTSMTIVETMAERKTAMLEQGDLFIALPGGLGTLEEISEAIKAQIKRQ
;
A
#
# COMPACT_ATOMS: atom_id res chain seq x y z
N MET A 1 0.25 13.56 7.44
CA MET A 1 -0.60 12.37 7.72
C MET A 1 -0.21 11.25 6.78
N LYS A 2 -0.13 10.04 7.30
CA LYS A 2 0.20 8.85 6.52
C LYS A 2 -1.04 8.02 6.25
N VAL A 3 -1.22 7.60 5.01
CA VAL A 3 -2.34 6.78 4.58
C VAL A 3 -1.82 5.38 4.24
N THR A 4 -2.23 4.39 5.01
CA THR A 4 -1.92 3.01 4.71
C THR A 4 -2.97 2.47 3.74
N VAL A 5 -2.52 1.99 2.58
CA VAL A 5 -3.41 1.45 1.56
C VAL A 5 -3.16 -0.05 1.41
N TYR A 6 -4.23 -0.81 1.53
CA TYR A 6 -4.24 -2.25 1.33
C TYR A 6 -4.83 -2.56 -0.04
N LEU A 7 -4.04 -3.20 -0.89
CA LEU A 7 -4.48 -3.62 -2.22
C LEU A 7 -3.60 -4.78 -2.67
N GLY A 8 -4.09 -5.58 -3.61
CA GLY A 8 -3.32 -6.66 -4.19
C GLY A 8 -2.35 -6.15 -5.25
N ALA A 9 -1.34 -6.95 -5.56
CA ALA A 9 -0.41 -6.69 -6.66
C ALA A 9 -1.06 -6.97 -8.01
N ASN A 10 -2.11 -7.80 -8.03
CA ASN A 10 -2.78 -8.21 -9.25
C ASN A 10 -3.69 -7.10 -9.79
N MET A 11 -3.66 -6.88 -11.12
CA MET A 11 -4.52 -5.87 -11.76
C MET A 11 -6.00 -6.24 -11.74
N GLY A 12 -6.32 -7.53 -11.61
CA GLY A 12 -7.69 -7.98 -11.75
C GLY A 12 -8.18 -7.89 -13.20
N ASP A 13 -9.43 -8.29 -13.42
CA ASP A 13 -10.03 -8.29 -14.76
C ASP A 13 -10.86 -7.03 -15.04
N ASN A 14 -11.08 -6.19 -14.03
CA ASN A 14 -11.94 -5.03 -14.14
C ASN A 14 -11.12 -3.74 -14.25
N PRO A 15 -11.20 -3.04 -15.41
CA PRO A 15 -10.47 -1.77 -15.60
C PRO A 15 -10.81 -0.70 -14.56
N SER A 16 -11.99 -0.78 -13.93
CA SER A 16 -12.38 0.19 -12.90
C SER A 16 -11.47 0.13 -11.67
N PHE A 17 -10.81 -0.99 -11.40
CA PHE A 17 -9.85 -1.11 -10.29
C PHE A 17 -8.63 -0.24 -10.54
N LYS A 18 -8.14 -0.21 -11.77
CA LYS A 18 -7.02 0.66 -12.15
C LYS A 18 -7.41 2.13 -12.05
N GLU A 19 -8.60 2.48 -12.55
CA GLU A 19 -9.11 3.85 -12.47
C GLU A 19 -9.25 4.32 -11.03
N ALA A 20 -9.80 3.47 -10.16
CA ALA A 20 -9.94 3.78 -8.74
C ALA A 20 -8.57 3.97 -8.07
N THR A 21 -7.60 3.14 -8.43
CA THR A 21 -6.23 3.23 -7.92
C THR A 21 -5.57 4.54 -8.32
N ILE A 22 -5.73 4.95 -9.57
CA ILE A 22 -5.20 6.22 -10.08
C ILE A 22 -5.85 7.39 -9.35
N ALA A 23 -7.18 7.36 -9.19
CA ALA A 23 -7.90 8.41 -8.49
C ALA A 23 -7.42 8.53 -7.03
N LEU A 24 -7.22 7.41 -6.36
CA LEU A 24 -6.71 7.37 -5.00
C LEU A 24 -5.29 7.96 -4.92
N GLY A 25 -4.40 7.56 -5.82
CA GLY A 25 -3.03 8.06 -5.85
C GLY A 25 -2.97 9.58 -6.05
N ARG A 26 -3.79 10.11 -6.93
CA ARG A 26 -3.89 11.56 -7.15
C ARG A 26 -4.40 12.28 -5.92
N TRP A 27 -5.40 11.71 -5.27
CA TRP A 27 -5.96 12.28 -4.04
C TRP A 27 -4.94 12.33 -2.92
N ILE A 28 -4.17 11.27 -2.73
CA ILE A 28 -3.11 11.21 -1.72
C ILE A 28 -2.08 12.30 -1.97
N ALA A 29 -1.56 12.38 -3.19
CA ALA A 29 -0.53 13.37 -3.54
C ALA A 29 -1.06 14.79 -3.44
N LYS A 30 -2.26 15.04 -3.96
CA LYS A 30 -2.87 16.36 -3.99
C LYS A 30 -3.12 16.92 -2.59
N ASN A 31 -3.40 16.06 -1.62
CA ASN A 31 -3.69 16.47 -0.25
C ASN A 31 -2.46 16.44 0.67
N GLY A 32 -1.28 16.26 0.10
CA GLY A 32 -0.03 16.26 0.87
C GLY A 32 0.11 15.09 1.82
N LEU A 33 -0.60 13.99 1.55
CA LEU A 33 -0.54 12.79 2.38
C LEU A 33 0.63 11.91 1.92
N ILE A 34 1.09 11.06 2.82
CA ILE A 34 2.17 10.12 2.53
C ILE A 34 1.58 8.72 2.39
N LEU A 35 1.83 8.08 1.25
CA LEU A 35 1.39 6.71 1.02
C LEU A 35 2.26 5.72 1.80
N VAL A 36 1.62 4.78 2.50
CA VAL A 36 2.29 3.61 3.10
C VAL A 36 1.60 2.37 2.53
N TYR A 37 2.36 1.49 1.90
CA TYR A 37 1.79 0.31 1.24
C TYR A 37 2.84 -0.80 1.07
N GLY A 38 2.49 -1.85 0.32
CA GLY A 38 3.36 -3.01 0.17
C GLY A 38 4.64 -2.79 -0.64
N GLY A 39 4.72 -1.73 -1.42
CA GLY A 39 5.97 -1.37 -2.10
C GLY A 39 6.33 -2.18 -3.34
N SER A 40 5.39 -2.93 -3.90
CA SER A 40 5.63 -3.68 -5.14
C SER A 40 5.49 -2.78 -6.36
N LYS A 41 6.27 -3.07 -7.41
CA LYS A 41 6.12 -2.43 -8.70
C LYS A 41 5.07 -3.11 -9.58
N MET A 42 4.57 -4.26 -9.17
CA MET A 42 3.62 -5.08 -9.94
C MET A 42 2.18 -4.62 -9.76
N GLY A 43 1.39 -4.79 -10.83
CA GLY A 43 -0.06 -4.62 -10.80
C GLY A 43 -0.53 -3.29 -10.24
N LEU A 44 -1.57 -3.35 -9.42
CA LEU A 44 -2.19 -2.15 -8.84
C LEU A 44 -1.26 -1.42 -7.86
N MET A 45 -0.37 -2.12 -7.17
CA MET A 45 0.61 -1.46 -6.31
C MET A 45 1.54 -0.58 -7.13
N GLY A 46 2.02 -1.06 -8.29
CA GLY A 46 2.84 -0.26 -9.19
C GLY A 46 2.11 0.97 -9.69
N VAL A 47 0.84 0.81 -10.08
CA VAL A 47 0.00 1.92 -10.53
C VAL A 47 -0.15 2.97 -9.44
N LEU A 48 -0.39 2.54 -8.20
CA LEU A 48 -0.55 3.46 -7.07
C LEU A 48 0.73 4.23 -6.78
N GLY A 49 1.85 3.53 -6.69
CA GLY A 49 3.15 4.17 -6.46
C GLY A 49 3.52 5.16 -7.54
N ASP A 50 3.36 4.77 -8.82
CA ASP A 50 3.61 5.64 -9.96
C ASP A 50 2.76 6.91 -9.88
N THR A 51 1.47 6.76 -9.61
CA THR A 51 0.54 7.89 -9.59
C THR A 51 0.89 8.89 -8.49
N VAL A 52 1.20 8.39 -7.29
CA VAL A 52 1.59 9.26 -6.17
C VAL A 52 2.86 10.04 -6.51
N LEU A 53 3.88 9.36 -7.02
CA LEU A 53 5.16 9.99 -7.35
C LEU A 53 5.03 10.97 -8.52
N GLU A 54 4.29 10.61 -9.55
CA GLU A 54 4.08 11.48 -10.73
C GLU A 54 3.34 12.77 -10.38
N ASN A 55 2.55 12.75 -9.32
CA ASN A 55 1.80 13.90 -8.86
C ASN A 55 2.51 14.64 -7.70
N GLY A 56 3.80 14.38 -7.50
CA GLY A 56 4.62 15.10 -6.53
C GLY A 56 4.49 14.64 -5.08
N GLY A 57 3.85 13.49 -4.86
CA GLY A 57 3.66 12.94 -3.52
C GLY A 57 4.81 12.06 -3.05
N GLN A 58 4.67 11.54 -1.84
CA GLN A 58 5.63 10.63 -1.23
C GLN A 58 5.01 9.25 -1.06
N ALA A 59 5.80 8.21 -1.33
CA ALA A 59 5.37 6.82 -1.21
C ALA A 59 6.41 6.02 -0.45
N HIS A 60 5.98 5.37 0.64
CA HIS A 60 6.82 4.52 1.48
C HIS A 60 6.36 3.07 1.34
N GLY A 61 7.25 2.21 0.88
CA GLY A 61 6.97 0.78 0.75
C GLY A 61 7.48 -0.01 1.94
N ILE A 62 6.80 -1.10 2.26
CA ILE A 62 7.24 -2.05 3.28
C ILE A 62 7.20 -3.44 2.65
N MET A 63 8.34 -4.08 2.50
CA MET A 63 8.48 -5.31 1.73
C MET A 63 9.24 -6.37 2.53
N PRO A 64 8.68 -7.59 2.70
CA PRO A 64 9.44 -8.70 3.27
C PRO A 64 10.59 -9.10 2.35
N GLN A 65 11.72 -9.43 2.94
CA GLN A 65 12.91 -9.81 2.18
C GLN A 65 12.65 -10.94 1.19
N PHE A 66 11.88 -11.96 1.59
CA PHE A 66 11.62 -13.12 0.73
C PHE A 66 10.70 -12.82 -0.46
N LEU A 67 9.93 -11.72 -0.41
CA LEU A 67 9.06 -11.29 -1.50
C LEU A 67 9.72 -10.26 -2.42
N LYS A 68 10.87 -9.74 -2.02
CA LYS A 68 11.55 -8.68 -2.77
C LYS A 68 11.72 -9.00 -4.25
N ASP A 69 12.15 -10.21 -4.56
CA ASP A 69 12.35 -10.63 -5.96
C ASP A 69 11.04 -11.01 -6.63
N ARG A 70 10.11 -11.65 -5.91
CA ARG A 70 8.82 -12.10 -6.45
C ARG A 70 7.89 -10.96 -6.79
N GLU A 71 7.79 -9.99 -5.90
CA GLU A 71 6.90 -8.85 -6.08
C GLU A 71 7.57 -7.68 -6.78
N ILE A 72 8.83 -7.80 -7.11
CA ILE A 72 9.63 -6.74 -7.73
C ILE A 72 9.50 -5.44 -6.93
N ALA A 73 10.37 -5.27 -5.94
CA ALA A 73 10.39 -4.08 -5.11
C ALA A 73 10.53 -2.83 -5.96
N TYR A 74 9.75 -1.80 -5.66
CA TYR A 74 9.75 -0.56 -6.41
C TYR A 74 10.92 0.33 -5.96
N GLU A 75 11.99 0.38 -6.75
CA GLU A 75 13.21 1.09 -6.39
C GLU A 75 13.09 2.62 -6.38
N GLY A 76 12.15 3.16 -7.13
CA GLY A 76 11.97 4.61 -7.24
C GLY A 76 11.15 5.25 -6.13
N LEU A 77 10.74 4.51 -5.11
CA LEU A 77 9.92 5.06 -4.01
C LEU A 77 10.71 6.03 -3.14
N THR A 78 9.99 6.91 -2.45
CA THR A 78 10.57 7.85 -1.49
C THR A 78 11.35 7.10 -0.41
N SER A 79 10.81 5.99 0.10
CA SER A 79 11.55 5.09 0.98
C SER A 79 11.04 3.66 0.84
N MET A 80 11.89 2.70 1.19
CA MET A 80 11.56 1.28 1.19
C MET A 80 12.13 0.66 2.47
N THR A 81 11.25 0.10 3.28
CA THR A 81 11.66 -0.63 4.49
C THR A 81 11.57 -2.12 4.20
N ILE A 82 12.69 -2.82 4.38
CA ILE A 82 12.73 -4.27 4.23
C ILE A 82 12.55 -4.89 5.60
N VAL A 83 11.57 -5.79 5.70
CA VAL A 83 11.29 -6.53 6.93
C VAL A 83 11.54 -8.01 6.71
N GLU A 84 11.59 -8.79 7.78
CA GLU A 84 11.92 -10.22 7.69
C GLU A 84 10.72 -11.10 7.41
N THR A 85 9.55 -10.74 7.93
CA THR A 85 8.36 -11.59 7.86
C THR A 85 7.13 -10.82 7.40
N MET A 86 6.10 -11.55 6.98
CA MET A 86 4.80 -10.96 6.68
C MET A 86 4.15 -10.34 7.92
N ALA A 87 4.36 -10.94 9.09
CA ALA A 87 3.85 -10.41 10.34
C ALA A 87 4.44 -9.03 10.64
N GLU A 88 5.74 -8.87 10.41
CA GLU A 88 6.40 -7.58 10.57
C GLU A 88 5.89 -6.54 9.58
N ARG A 89 5.62 -6.94 8.32
CA ARG A 89 5.03 -6.06 7.31
C ARG A 89 3.68 -5.54 7.78
N LYS A 90 2.81 -6.45 8.22
CA LYS A 90 1.47 -6.09 8.70
C LYS A 90 1.54 -5.13 9.89
N THR A 91 2.40 -5.43 10.86
CA THR A 91 2.59 -4.58 12.02
C THR A 91 3.07 -3.19 11.63
N ALA A 92 4.07 -3.10 10.77
CA ALA A 92 4.60 -1.81 10.33
C ALA A 92 3.55 -0.99 9.58
N MET A 93 2.75 -1.62 8.71
CA MET A 93 1.69 -0.93 7.98
C MET A 93 0.61 -0.41 8.93
N LEU A 94 0.26 -1.17 9.96
CA LEU A 94 -0.71 -0.74 10.96
C LEU A 94 -0.18 0.39 11.83
N GLU A 95 1.08 0.33 12.22
CA GLU A 95 1.68 1.33 13.11
C GLU A 95 1.94 2.67 12.42
N GLN A 96 2.32 2.63 11.14
CA GLN A 96 2.69 3.84 10.42
C GLN A 96 1.51 4.65 9.90
N GLY A 97 0.38 4.01 9.66
CA GLY A 97 -0.77 4.70 9.06
C GLY A 97 -1.61 5.47 10.07
N ASP A 98 -2.05 6.65 9.68
CA ASP A 98 -3.02 7.45 10.42
C ASP A 98 -4.43 7.21 9.88
N LEU A 99 -4.53 6.91 8.59
CA LEU A 99 -5.76 6.60 7.87
C LEU A 99 -5.56 5.30 7.12
N PHE A 100 -6.59 4.46 7.05
CA PHE A 100 -6.51 3.15 6.40
C PHE A 100 -7.54 3.06 5.28
N ILE A 101 -7.08 2.71 4.07
CA ILE A 101 -7.93 2.56 2.90
C ILE A 101 -7.66 1.17 2.31
N ALA A 102 -8.72 0.47 1.93
CA ALA A 102 -8.61 -0.82 1.28
C ALA A 102 -9.26 -0.79 -0.09
N LEU A 103 -8.55 -1.31 -1.08
CA LEU A 103 -9.07 -1.52 -2.42
C LEU A 103 -9.18 -3.03 -2.66
N PRO A 104 -10.10 -3.49 -3.52
CA PRO A 104 -10.22 -4.91 -3.82
C PRO A 104 -8.89 -5.49 -4.30
N GLY A 105 -8.48 -6.61 -3.75
CA GLY A 105 -7.19 -7.21 -4.08
C GLY A 105 -7.01 -8.66 -3.66
N GLY A 106 -8.10 -9.32 -3.27
CA GLY A 106 -8.08 -10.74 -2.93
C GLY A 106 -8.09 -11.01 -1.43
N LEU A 107 -7.88 -12.27 -1.06
CA LEU A 107 -7.99 -12.74 0.31
C LEU A 107 -6.99 -12.10 1.28
N GLY A 108 -5.76 -11.88 0.82
CA GLY A 108 -4.74 -11.24 1.65
C GLY A 108 -5.15 -9.84 2.09
N THR A 109 -5.81 -9.09 1.19
CA THR A 109 -6.31 -7.76 1.49
C THR A 109 -7.38 -7.81 2.57
N LEU A 110 -8.27 -8.82 2.54
CA LEU A 110 -9.31 -8.98 3.56
C LEU A 110 -8.71 -9.24 4.94
N GLU A 111 -7.66 -10.05 5.03
CA GLU A 111 -6.93 -10.27 6.29
C GLU A 111 -6.35 -8.98 6.83
N GLU A 112 -5.70 -8.19 5.98
CA GLU A 112 -5.09 -6.94 6.37
C GLU A 112 -6.12 -5.93 6.89
N ILE A 113 -7.28 -5.85 6.23
CA ILE A 113 -8.39 -5.01 6.65
C ILE A 113 -8.89 -5.45 8.04
N SER A 114 -9.07 -6.75 8.23
CA SER A 114 -9.54 -7.30 9.49
C SER A 114 -8.60 -6.96 10.64
N GLU A 115 -7.30 -7.07 10.43
CA GLU A 115 -6.28 -6.71 11.43
C GLU A 115 -6.28 -5.21 11.72
N ALA A 116 -6.47 -4.38 10.70
CA ALA A 116 -6.53 -2.93 10.87
C ALA A 116 -7.72 -2.54 11.73
N ILE A 117 -8.88 -3.15 11.50
CA ILE A 117 -10.08 -2.92 12.30
C ILE A 117 -9.84 -3.30 13.76
N LYS A 118 -9.24 -4.47 14.01
CA LYS A 118 -8.91 -4.92 15.36
C LYS A 118 -7.96 -3.96 16.06
N ALA A 119 -6.96 -3.46 15.36
CA ALA A 119 -6.01 -2.50 15.93
C ALA A 119 -6.71 -1.19 16.32
N GLN A 120 -7.63 -0.69 15.51
CA GLN A 120 -8.38 0.51 15.80
C GLN A 120 -9.27 0.33 17.05
N ILE A 121 -9.91 -0.82 17.18
CA ILE A 121 -10.72 -1.13 18.37
C ILE A 121 -9.85 -1.10 19.63
N LYS A 122 -8.65 -1.66 19.58
CA LYS A 122 -7.74 -1.66 20.73
C LYS A 122 -7.26 -0.27 21.14
N ARG A 123 -7.18 0.66 20.17
CA ARG A 123 -6.73 2.04 20.44
C ARG A 123 -7.81 2.90 21.07
N GLN A 124 -9.04 2.49 20.96
CA GLN A 124 -10.18 3.18 21.56
C GLN A 124 -10.40 2.69 22.98
#